data_b8826cf85151a881e638a8ee8bc6150d
#
_entry.id   b8826cf85151a881e638a8ee8bc6150d
#
_cell.length_a   1.000
_cell.length_b   1.000
_cell.length_c   1.000
_cell.angle_alpha   90.00
_cell.angle_beta   90.00
_cell.angle_gamma   90.00
#
_symmetry.space_group_name_H-M   'P 1'
#
loop_
_entity.id
_entity.type
_entity.pdbx_description
1 polymer ?
#
loop_
_entity_poly.entity_id
_entity_poly.type
_entity_poly.pdbx_seq_one_letter_code
_entity_poly.pdbx_strand_id
1 'polypeptide(L)'
;MMRYLYERLKTFRGGANFAMPGHKGRVAFDFDLSDDWTEVTGADNLLNPKDVIASAQEEIAAAYGVDKSVLIPAGSTTGVKLALYLAAEPGDKILIQRNSHLSLFHAAVELGLELVYLPAPVDEATGLFAGVDPADVEDALAADPAIAAVFLTSPDYFGGGLRLKEIADIVHERKKVLIVDEAHGAHWAFTPLAPYSATTCADYTVQSLHKTMAALTGAALLHMNGPVDERKLLKGMGLFLSTSPSYLLMLSSEYAVAAGKAFDWRKLLSYRKHMEESLPTIDVAKERGNLIACADPMKFLFHVPGYRGDEVVSLLAEKGIYLEMGDAYYALAILSPYNSEEDVERLIRGLKALLEREEDMAPPKGAYPKTEAVYSPREAFFMETERLPLRDAKDRVAAENLTPYPPGIPIVTYGERITEEVIRAVEGSKNAIGFEDGKVTVIKSAW
;
A
#
# COMPACT_ATOMS: atom_id res chain seq x y z
N MET A 1 26.19 -7.88 -25.01
CA MET A 1 25.28 -8.43 -24.00
C MET A 1 23.88 -7.91 -24.27
N MET A 2 22.87 -8.78 -24.34
CA MET A 2 21.48 -8.38 -24.54
C MET A 2 20.93 -7.76 -23.26
N ARG A 3 20.25 -6.62 -23.34
CA ARG A 3 19.71 -5.85 -22.19
C ARG A 3 18.20 -6.08 -22.09
N TYR A 4 17.78 -7.31 -21.78
CA TYR A 4 16.36 -7.75 -21.81
C TYR A 4 15.39 -6.80 -21.07
N LEU A 5 15.71 -6.39 -19.84
CA LEU A 5 14.87 -5.49 -19.06
C LEU A 5 14.75 -4.11 -19.75
N TYR A 6 15.85 -3.55 -20.22
CA TYR A 6 15.87 -2.25 -20.91
C TYR A 6 15.02 -2.28 -22.18
N GLU A 7 15.17 -3.32 -23.03
CA GLU A 7 14.39 -3.43 -24.26
C GLU A 7 12.90 -3.60 -23.98
N ARG A 8 12.54 -4.35 -22.93
CA ARG A 8 11.15 -4.48 -22.54
C ARG A 8 10.56 -3.15 -22.01
N LEU A 9 11.24 -2.48 -21.10
CA LEU A 9 10.76 -1.21 -20.54
C LEU A 9 10.65 -0.10 -21.59
N LYS A 10 11.48 -0.15 -22.62
CA LYS A 10 11.45 0.80 -23.74
C LYS A 10 10.12 0.75 -24.50
N THR A 11 9.43 -0.41 -24.54
CA THR A 11 8.14 -0.57 -25.22
C THR A 11 6.99 0.19 -24.55
N PHE A 12 7.13 0.59 -23.28
CA PHE A 12 6.12 1.39 -22.57
C PHE A 12 6.23 2.90 -22.84
N ARG A 13 7.33 3.36 -23.48
CA ARG A 13 7.58 4.79 -23.71
C ARG A 13 6.53 5.38 -24.65
N GLY A 14 6.06 6.60 -24.33
CA GLY A 14 5.04 7.32 -25.11
C GLY A 14 3.59 6.79 -24.90
N GLY A 15 3.39 5.83 -24.02
CA GLY A 15 2.07 5.41 -23.60
C GLY A 15 1.40 6.38 -22.63
N ALA A 16 0.07 6.32 -22.53
CA ALA A 16 -0.69 6.97 -21.48
C ALA A 16 -0.61 6.10 -20.23
N ASN A 17 0.12 6.57 -19.21
CA ASN A 17 0.40 5.79 -18.00
C ASN A 17 -0.50 6.23 -16.84
N PHE A 18 -1.40 5.33 -16.40
CA PHE A 18 -2.24 5.46 -15.22
C PHE A 18 -1.85 4.45 -14.12
N ALA A 19 -0.68 3.83 -14.24
CA ALA A 19 -0.07 2.98 -13.20
C ALA A 19 1.00 3.75 -12.42
N MET A 20 1.44 3.22 -11.30
CA MET A 20 2.67 3.67 -10.64
C MET A 20 3.88 3.45 -11.55
N PRO A 21 4.95 4.25 -11.42
CA PRO A 21 5.17 5.32 -10.45
C PRO A 21 4.47 6.64 -10.84
N GLY A 22 4.26 7.49 -9.81
CA GLY A 22 3.55 8.78 -9.94
C GLY A 22 4.19 9.78 -10.89
N HIS A 23 5.50 9.75 -11.09
CA HIS A 23 6.23 10.62 -12.04
C HIS A 23 5.90 10.32 -13.52
N LYS A 24 5.25 9.21 -13.83
CA LYS A 24 4.82 8.78 -15.19
C LYS A 24 5.94 8.76 -16.24
N GLY A 25 7.20 8.80 -15.83
CA GLY A 25 8.36 8.94 -16.74
C GLY A 25 8.49 10.33 -17.39
N ARG A 26 7.85 11.36 -16.85
CA ARG A 26 7.76 12.71 -17.42
C ARG A 26 8.35 13.82 -16.55
N VAL A 27 8.86 13.47 -15.38
CA VAL A 27 9.54 14.43 -14.50
C VAL A 27 10.91 14.76 -15.10
N ALA A 28 11.21 16.05 -15.23
CA ALA A 28 12.57 16.53 -15.41
C ALA A 28 13.10 16.90 -14.01
N PHE A 29 13.83 15.97 -13.41
CA PHE A 29 14.51 16.27 -12.15
C PHE A 29 15.60 17.32 -12.38
N ASP A 30 15.87 18.12 -11.36
CA ASP A 30 16.96 19.11 -11.32
C ASP A 30 18.28 18.50 -10.83
N PHE A 31 18.37 17.18 -10.74
CA PHE A 31 19.55 16.38 -10.39
C PHE A 31 19.74 15.25 -11.43
N ASP A 32 20.96 14.73 -11.51
CA ASP A 32 21.31 13.63 -12.43
C ASP A 32 22.32 12.64 -11.82
N LEU A 33 22.96 11.80 -12.64
CA LEU A 33 23.93 10.81 -12.17
C LEU A 33 25.19 11.41 -11.55
N SER A 34 25.49 12.71 -11.76
CA SER A 34 26.59 13.39 -11.09
C SER A 34 26.35 13.64 -9.61
N ASP A 35 25.07 13.52 -9.18
CA ASP A 35 24.63 13.65 -7.79
C ASP A 35 24.49 12.30 -7.08
N ASP A 36 24.85 11.18 -7.74
CA ASP A 36 24.85 9.84 -7.13
C ASP A 36 26.10 9.64 -6.26
N TRP A 37 26.07 10.26 -5.07
CA TRP A 37 27.14 10.20 -4.09
C TRP A 37 26.90 9.13 -3.04
N THR A 38 27.87 8.97 -2.15
CA THR A 38 27.76 8.20 -0.91
C THR A 38 28.02 9.14 0.28
N GLU A 39 28.14 8.60 1.49
CA GLU A 39 28.38 9.30 2.76
C GLU A 39 29.81 9.87 2.87
N VAL A 40 30.23 10.63 1.86
CA VAL A 40 31.52 11.33 1.87
C VAL A 40 31.45 12.60 2.71
N THR A 41 32.62 13.17 3.07
CA THR A 41 32.71 14.43 3.81
C THR A 41 31.95 15.55 3.07
N GLY A 42 30.95 16.12 3.75
CA GLY A 42 30.08 17.19 3.20
C GLY A 42 28.78 16.69 2.58
N ALA A 43 28.57 15.37 2.42
CA ALA A 43 27.32 14.80 1.93
C ALA A 43 26.38 14.30 3.05
N ASP A 44 26.82 14.36 4.31
CA ASP A 44 26.13 13.84 5.50
C ASP A 44 26.00 12.29 5.47
N ASN A 45 25.32 11.70 6.47
CA ASN A 45 25.10 10.25 6.58
C ASN A 45 23.68 9.98 7.06
N LEU A 46 22.87 9.29 6.25
CA LEU A 46 21.47 8.98 6.58
C LEU A 46 21.31 8.20 7.88
N LEU A 47 22.27 7.34 8.24
CA LEU A 47 22.21 6.54 9.48
C LEU A 47 22.63 7.34 10.74
N ASN A 48 23.10 8.59 10.58
CA ASN A 48 23.39 9.53 11.65
C ASN A 48 23.39 10.96 11.11
N PRO A 49 22.21 11.44 10.63
CA PRO A 49 22.11 12.73 9.96
C PRO A 49 22.37 13.89 10.93
N LYS A 50 23.19 14.87 10.50
CA LYS A 50 23.61 16.01 11.33
C LYS A 50 23.71 17.32 10.57
N ASP A 51 23.58 17.29 9.25
CA ASP A 51 23.80 18.43 8.36
C ASP A 51 22.70 18.46 7.28
N VAL A 52 23.04 18.30 6.03
CA VAL A 52 22.12 18.50 4.90
C VAL A 52 20.96 17.48 4.87
N ILE A 53 21.19 16.23 5.24
CA ILE A 53 20.13 15.22 5.34
C ILE A 53 19.20 15.54 6.53
N ALA A 54 19.76 15.97 7.68
CA ALA A 54 18.95 16.38 8.81
C ALA A 54 18.06 17.59 8.44
N SER A 55 18.63 18.59 7.78
CA SER A 55 17.89 19.78 7.33
C SER A 55 16.77 19.41 6.32
N ALA A 56 17.05 18.54 5.34
CA ALA A 56 16.05 18.06 4.40
C ALA A 56 14.89 17.34 5.12
N GLN A 57 15.19 16.50 6.12
CA GLN A 57 14.18 15.81 6.93
C GLN A 57 13.34 16.78 7.78
N GLU A 58 13.92 17.84 8.31
CA GLU A 58 13.22 18.92 9.04
C GLU A 58 12.25 19.67 8.12
N GLU A 59 12.68 20.05 6.92
CA GLU A 59 11.84 20.72 5.92
C GLU A 59 10.67 19.81 5.45
N ILE A 60 10.92 18.51 5.27
CA ILE A 60 9.90 17.53 4.96
C ILE A 60 8.90 17.40 6.13
N ALA A 61 9.37 17.32 7.36
CA ALA A 61 8.51 17.26 8.54
C ALA A 61 7.60 18.50 8.63
N ALA A 62 8.17 19.68 8.43
CA ALA A 62 7.42 20.95 8.39
C ALA A 62 6.38 20.97 7.24
N ALA A 63 6.69 20.39 6.08
CA ALA A 63 5.76 20.34 4.95
C ALA A 63 4.53 19.43 5.23
N TYR A 64 4.71 18.37 6.01
CA TYR A 64 3.65 17.44 6.40
C TYR A 64 2.99 17.79 7.75
N GLY A 65 3.53 18.77 8.50
CA GLY A 65 3.01 19.20 9.78
C GLY A 65 3.20 18.14 10.89
N VAL A 66 4.28 17.38 10.84
CA VAL A 66 4.65 16.35 11.82
C VAL A 66 5.88 16.75 12.64
N ASP A 67 6.11 16.10 13.79
CA ASP A 67 7.24 16.42 14.63
C ASP A 67 8.59 15.97 14.05
N LYS A 68 8.58 14.84 13.32
CA LYS A 68 9.78 14.30 12.66
C LYS A 68 9.45 13.52 11.41
N SER A 69 10.31 13.62 10.41
CA SER A 69 10.29 12.77 9.21
C SER A 69 11.65 12.15 8.97
N VAL A 70 11.65 10.92 8.45
CA VAL A 70 12.88 10.20 8.07
C VAL A 70 12.76 9.73 6.62
N LEU A 71 13.81 9.98 5.84
CA LEU A 71 13.96 9.48 4.48
C LEU A 71 14.18 7.96 4.49
N ILE A 72 13.40 7.24 3.69
CA ILE A 72 13.48 5.78 3.54
C ILE A 72 13.75 5.44 2.07
N PRO A 73 15.01 5.49 1.61
CA PRO A 73 15.38 5.15 0.24
C PRO A 73 15.45 3.63 0.00
N ALA A 74 14.49 2.89 0.57
CA ALA A 74 14.38 1.44 0.48
C ALA A 74 12.91 0.99 0.42
N GLY A 75 11.99 1.93 0.10
CA GLY A 75 10.56 1.69 -0.02
C GLY A 75 9.80 1.66 1.31
N SER A 76 8.49 1.86 1.23
CA SER A 76 7.59 1.83 2.40
C SER A 76 7.59 0.49 3.13
N THR A 77 7.93 -0.63 2.47
CA THR A 77 8.14 -1.92 3.15
C THR A 77 9.15 -1.79 4.29
N THR A 78 10.27 -1.08 4.07
CA THR A 78 11.25 -0.79 5.11
C THR A 78 10.69 0.20 6.15
N GLY A 79 9.92 1.19 5.73
CA GLY A 79 9.22 2.11 6.63
C GLY A 79 8.27 1.38 7.59
N VAL A 80 7.50 0.41 7.09
CA VAL A 80 6.61 -0.44 7.91
C VAL A 80 7.40 -1.24 8.94
N LYS A 81 8.51 -1.88 8.55
CA LYS A 81 9.37 -2.60 9.48
C LYS A 81 9.92 -1.69 10.57
N LEU A 82 10.40 -0.51 10.19
CA LEU A 82 10.95 0.46 11.12
C LEU A 82 9.88 1.00 12.08
N ALA A 83 8.68 1.33 11.61
CA ALA A 83 7.58 1.78 12.44
C ALA A 83 7.16 0.72 13.48
N LEU A 84 7.03 -0.55 13.06
CA LEU A 84 6.73 -1.66 13.96
C LEU A 84 7.85 -1.92 14.98
N TYR A 85 9.11 -1.84 14.55
CA TYR A 85 10.28 -1.96 15.44
C TYR A 85 10.31 -0.85 16.51
N LEU A 86 9.89 0.36 16.16
CA LEU A 86 9.82 1.48 17.12
C LEU A 86 8.67 1.29 18.11
N ALA A 87 7.55 0.74 17.68
CA ALA A 87 6.31 0.65 18.43
C ALA A 87 6.19 -0.59 19.33
N ALA A 88 6.95 -1.67 19.05
CA ALA A 88 6.75 -2.97 19.70
C ALA A 88 8.06 -3.70 19.97
N GLU A 89 7.99 -4.67 20.90
CA GLU A 89 9.08 -5.59 21.22
C GLU A 89 8.73 -7.01 20.75
N PRO A 90 9.70 -7.92 20.56
CA PRO A 90 9.42 -9.32 20.21
C PRO A 90 8.45 -9.99 21.21
N GLY A 91 7.42 -10.63 20.71
CA GLY A 91 6.33 -11.25 21.47
C GLY A 91 5.13 -10.34 21.71
N ASP A 92 5.23 -9.05 21.38
CA ASP A 92 4.10 -8.14 21.50
C ASP A 92 3.01 -8.43 20.47
N LYS A 93 1.77 -8.17 20.87
CA LYS A 93 0.57 -8.28 20.02
C LYS A 93 0.28 -6.97 19.31
N ILE A 94 0.03 -7.07 18.01
CA ILE A 94 -0.37 -5.95 17.16
C ILE A 94 -1.77 -6.19 16.65
N LEU A 95 -2.69 -5.25 16.91
CA LEU A 95 -4.03 -5.26 16.35
C LEU A 95 -3.99 -4.73 14.91
N ILE A 96 -4.43 -5.52 13.95
CA ILE A 96 -4.32 -5.20 12.52
C ILE A 96 -5.62 -5.38 11.77
N GLN A 97 -5.81 -4.60 10.70
CA GLN A 97 -6.86 -4.91 9.72
C GLN A 97 -6.42 -6.05 8.79
N ARG A 98 -7.34 -6.94 8.44
CA ARG A 98 -7.04 -8.15 7.68
C ARG A 98 -6.47 -7.87 6.27
N ASN A 99 -6.91 -6.79 5.64
CA ASN A 99 -6.49 -6.38 4.30
C ASN A 99 -5.21 -5.51 4.29
N SER A 100 -4.33 -5.67 5.27
CA SER A 100 -3.02 -5.05 5.29
C SER A 100 -2.10 -5.64 4.22
N HIS A 101 -1.15 -4.81 3.75
CA HIS A 101 -0.16 -5.22 2.76
C HIS A 101 0.80 -6.27 3.33
N LEU A 102 1.31 -7.16 2.48
CA LEU A 102 2.21 -8.26 2.86
C LEU A 102 3.47 -7.82 3.63
N SER A 103 3.90 -6.56 3.55
CA SER A 103 5.02 -6.01 4.31
C SER A 103 4.83 -6.09 5.82
N LEU A 104 3.60 -5.94 6.32
CA LEU A 104 3.25 -6.13 7.73
C LEU A 104 3.53 -7.56 8.18
N PHE A 105 3.08 -8.55 7.41
CA PHE A 105 3.23 -9.97 7.76
C PHE A 105 4.70 -10.40 7.74
N HIS A 106 5.49 -9.89 6.79
CA HIS A 106 6.94 -10.10 6.79
C HIS A 106 7.61 -9.44 7.99
N ALA A 107 7.20 -8.21 8.36
CA ALA A 107 7.70 -7.54 9.55
C ALA A 107 7.36 -8.33 10.84
N ALA A 108 6.16 -8.92 10.92
CA ALA A 108 5.79 -9.76 12.06
C ALA A 108 6.69 -11.01 12.19
N VAL A 109 7.08 -11.63 11.07
CA VAL A 109 8.08 -12.72 11.05
C VAL A 109 9.44 -12.21 11.55
N GLU A 110 9.94 -11.11 10.98
CA GLU A 110 11.28 -10.59 11.27
C GLU A 110 11.42 -10.09 12.71
N LEU A 111 10.37 -9.45 13.24
CA LEU A 111 10.34 -8.87 14.58
C LEU A 111 9.81 -9.82 15.66
N GLY A 112 9.19 -10.94 15.26
CA GLY A 112 8.60 -11.91 16.20
C GLY A 112 7.34 -11.38 16.87
N LEU A 113 6.48 -10.70 16.11
CA LEU A 113 5.23 -10.13 16.61
C LEU A 113 4.07 -11.12 16.47
N GLU A 114 3.10 -11.03 17.38
CA GLU A 114 1.82 -11.73 17.30
C GLU A 114 0.77 -10.82 16.66
N LEU A 115 -0.09 -11.39 15.79
CA LEU A 115 -1.11 -10.63 15.08
C LEU A 115 -2.50 -10.92 15.63
N VAL A 116 -3.23 -9.86 15.95
CA VAL A 116 -4.65 -9.89 16.34
C VAL A 116 -5.43 -9.18 15.22
N TYR A 117 -6.48 -9.82 14.71
CA TYR A 117 -7.21 -9.33 13.55
C TYR A 117 -8.48 -8.59 13.91
N LEU A 118 -8.64 -7.39 13.36
CA LEU A 118 -9.93 -6.71 13.29
C LEU A 118 -10.87 -7.41 12.31
N PRO A 119 -12.20 -7.30 12.48
CA PRO A 119 -13.15 -7.68 11.45
C PRO A 119 -12.82 -7.03 10.10
N ALA A 120 -13.09 -7.74 9.01
CA ALA A 120 -12.88 -7.25 7.65
C ALA A 120 -14.21 -7.28 6.87
N PRO A 121 -15.14 -6.37 7.19
CA PRO A 121 -16.41 -6.29 6.51
C PRO A 121 -16.23 -5.96 5.03
N VAL A 122 -17.04 -6.56 4.19
CA VAL A 122 -17.11 -6.30 2.75
C VAL A 122 -18.42 -5.60 2.46
N ASP A 123 -18.37 -4.54 1.71
CA ASP A 123 -19.55 -3.84 1.24
C ASP A 123 -20.29 -4.69 0.18
N GLU A 124 -21.59 -4.94 0.40
CA GLU A 124 -22.37 -5.85 -0.45
C GLU A 124 -22.61 -5.31 -1.86
N ALA A 125 -22.63 -4.00 -2.04
CA ALA A 125 -22.88 -3.38 -3.33
C ALA A 125 -21.63 -3.39 -4.21
N THR A 126 -20.47 -3.23 -3.61
CA THR A 126 -19.20 -3.12 -4.34
C THR A 126 -18.32 -4.36 -4.26
N GLY A 127 -18.52 -5.22 -3.27
CA GLY A 127 -17.63 -6.37 -3.01
C GLY A 127 -16.25 -5.97 -2.45
N LEU A 128 -16.07 -4.71 -2.05
CA LEU A 128 -14.80 -4.19 -1.54
C LEU A 128 -14.80 -4.13 -0.01
N PHE A 129 -13.62 -4.04 0.58
CA PHE A 129 -13.47 -3.82 2.01
C PHE A 129 -14.21 -2.53 2.44
N ALA A 130 -15.11 -2.66 3.41
CA ALA A 130 -16.00 -1.58 3.82
C ALA A 130 -15.36 -0.57 4.79
N GLY A 131 -14.22 -0.88 5.36
CA GLY A 131 -13.51 -0.06 6.33
C GLY A 131 -13.32 -0.74 7.69
N VAL A 132 -12.84 0.03 8.66
CA VAL A 132 -12.68 -0.38 10.06
C VAL A 132 -13.67 0.39 10.91
N ASP A 133 -14.49 -0.31 11.69
CA ASP A 133 -15.36 0.33 12.67
C ASP A 133 -14.50 0.73 13.89
N PRO A 134 -14.53 2.01 14.32
CA PRO A 134 -13.86 2.43 15.55
C PRO A 134 -14.32 1.62 16.78
N ALA A 135 -15.56 1.15 16.82
CA ALA A 135 -16.08 0.31 17.90
C ALA A 135 -15.35 -1.05 17.97
N ASP A 136 -15.04 -1.67 16.81
CA ASP A 136 -14.29 -2.94 16.79
C ASP A 136 -12.86 -2.75 17.36
N VAL A 137 -12.24 -1.59 17.12
CA VAL A 137 -10.94 -1.25 17.71
C VAL A 137 -11.06 -1.09 19.22
N GLU A 138 -12.10 -0.39 19.68
CA GLU A 138 -12.37 -0.20 21.10
C GLU A 138 -12.58 -1.53 21.82
N ASP A 139 -13.43 -2.39 21.27
CA ASP A 139 -13.77 -3.71 21.83
C ASP A 139 -12.51 -4.62 21.87
N ALA A 140 -11.72 -4.64 20.81
CA ALA A 140 -10.50 -5.45 20.75
C ALA A 140 -9.47 -5.02 21.82
N LEU A 141 -9.25 -3.71 21.97
CA LEU A 141 -8.32 -3.16 22.97
C LEU A 141 -8.84 -3.34 24.41
N ALA A 142 -10.16 -3.37 24.61
CA ALA A 142 -10.77 -3.67 25.90
C ALA A 142 -10.68 -5.17 26.25
N ALA A 143 -10.85 -6.05 25.25
CA ALA A 143 -10.79 -7.50 25.42
C ALA A 143 -9.37 -8.01 25.68
N ASP A 144 -8.36 -7.42 25.04
CA ASP A 144 -6.94 -7.80 25.22
C ASP A 144 -6.05 -6.58 25.49
N PRO A 145 -5.87 -6.21 26.77
CA PRO A 145 -4.98 -5.10 27.15
C PRO A 145 -3.50 -5.34 26.83
N ALA A 146 -3.10 -6.57 26.47
CA ALA A 146 -1.72 -6.89 26.06
C ALA A 146 -1.38 -6.43 24.64
N ILE A 147 -2.37 -5.99 23.84
CA ILE A 147 -2.11 -5.37 22.54
C ILE A 147 -1.25 -4.12 22.76
N ALA A 148 -0.07 -4.10 22.11
CA ALA A 148 0.90 -3.01 22.24
C ALA A 148 0.59 -1.85 21.29
N ALA A 149 0.19 -2.15 20.05
CA ALA A 149 -0.06 -1.17 19.01
C ALA A 149 -1.20 -1.59 18.09
N VAL A 150 -1.75 -0.61 17.37
CA VAL A 150 -2.73 -0.78 16.29
C VAL A 150 -2.06 -0.41 14.98
N PHE A 151 -2.17 -1.28 13.98
CA PHE A 151 -1.65 -1.05 12.63
C PHE A 151 -2.78 -1.06 11.61
N LEU A 152 -2.95 0.05 10.90
CA LEU A 152 -3.99 0.23 9.89
C LEU A 152 -3.40 0.64 8.54
N THR A 153 -4.15 0.44 7.46
CA THR A 153 -3.85 0.95 6.12
C THR A 153 -4.91 1.98 5.72
N SER A 154 -4.50 3.22 5.48
CA SER A 154 -5.39 4.30 5.04
C SER A 154 -4.60 5.36 4.26
N PRO A 155 -4.99 5.66 2.99
CA PRO A 155 -6.08 4.99 2.26
C PRO A 155 -5.75 3.55 1.91
N ASP A 156 -6.79 2.77 1.66
CA ASP A 156 -6.62 1.46 1.07
C ASP A 156 -6.17 1.56 -0.41
N TYR A 157 -5.92 0.41 -1.04
CA TYR A 157 -5.43 0.34 -2.43
C TYR A 157 -6.37 1.04 -3.42
N PHE A 158 -7.66 1.07 -3.15
CA PHE A 158 -8.70 1.65 -4.00
C PHE A 158 -9.04 3.11 -3.65
N GLY A 159 -8.38 3.67 -2.63
CA GLY A 159 -8.49 5.08 -2.26
C GLY A 159 -9.49 5.39 -1.14
N GLY A 160 -10.03 4.39 -0.46
CA GLY A 160 -10.90 4.59 0.70
C GLY A 160 -10.10 4.96 1.94
N GLY A 161 -10.36 6.13 2.53
CA GLY A 161 -9.76 6.60 3.78
C GLY A 161 -10.61 6.25 4.99
N LEU A 162 -9.98 5.81 6.08
CA LEU A 162 -10.62 5.43 7.33
C LEU A 162 -10.99 6.67 8.19
N ARG A 163 -11.80 6.45 9.21
CA ARG A 163 -12.13 7.44 10.26
C ARG A 163 -10.99 7.53 11.29
N LEU A 164 -9.77 7.85 10.81
CA LEU A 164 -8.53 7.74 11.59
C LEU A 164 -8.54 8.56 12.87
N LYS A 165 -9.13 9.76 12.85
CA LYS A 165 -9.17 10.61 14.05
C LYS A 165 -9.93 9.95 15.20
N GLU A 166 -11.08 9.34 14.93
CA GLU A 166 -11.85 8.63 15.94
C GLU A 166 -11.10 7.42 16.48
N ILE A 167 -10.45 6.67 15.57
CA ILE A 167 -9.64 5.53 15.95
C ILE A 167 -8.43 5.96 16.77
N ALA A 168 -7.74 7.05 16.40
CA ALA A 168 -6.61 7.60 17.13
C ALA A 168 -7.00 7.99 18.55
N ASP A 169 -8.13 8.67 18.73
CA ASP A 169 -8.64 9.08 20.04
C ASP A 169 -8.84 7.82 20.94
N ILE A 170 -9.45 6.74 20.42
CA ILE A 170 -9.63 5.46 21.13
C ILE A 170 -8.30 4.80 21.50
N VAL A 171 -7.34 4.76 20.58
CA VAL A 171 -6.04 4.12 20.76
C VAL A 171 -5.21 4.88 21.82
N HIS A 172 -5.19 6.21 21.73
CA HIS A 172 -4.42 7.07 22.63
C HIS A 172 -5.04 7.15 24.05
N GLU A 173 -6.36 7.10 24.20
CA GLU A 173 -7.01 6.99 25.52
C GLU A 173 -6.55 5.74 26.28
N ARG A 174 -6.23 4.67 25.57
CA ARG A 174 -5.68 3.42 26.11
C ARG A 174 -4.14 3.41 26.21
N LYS A 175 -3.49 4.54 25.88
CA LYS A 175 -2.02 4.69 25.87
C LYS A 175 -1.33 3.66 24.97
N LYS A 176 -1.95 3.35 23.83
CA LYS A 176 -1.41 2.48 22.80
C LYS A 176 -0.90 3.32 21.62
N VAL A 177 -0.09 2.71 20.77
CA VAL A 177 0.53 3.34 19.60
C VAL A 177 -0.33 3.08 18.36
N LEU A 178 -0.59 4.10 17.56
CA LEU A 178 -1.22 3.98 16.25
C LEU A 178 -0.19 4.10 15.14
N ILE A 179 -0.07 3.06 14.32
CA ILE A 179 0.76 3.01 13.13
C ILE A 179 -0.17 2.99 11.91
N VAL A 180 0.07 3.84 10.92
CA VAL A 180 -0.71 3.84 9.69
C VAL A 180 0.20 3.68 8.47
N ASP A 181 -0.08 2.65 7.68
CA ASP A 181 0.44 2.51 6.32
C ASP A 181 -0.39 3.41 5.40
N GLU A 182 0.13 4.59 5.15
CA GLU A 182 -0.40 5.59 4.23
C GLU A 182 0.38 5.59 2.89
N ALA A 183 0.87 4.44 2.46
CA ALA A 183 1.70 4.32 1.26
C ALA A 183 1.01 4.87 -0.01
N HIS A 184 -0.31 4.88 -0.06
CA HIS A 184 -1.10 5.44 -1.15
C HIS A 184 -1.57 6.89 -0.93
N GLY A 185 -1.29 7.50 0.23
CA GLY A 185 -1.80 8.82 0.62
C GLY A 185 -0.76 9.93 0.70
N ALA A 186 0.47 9.74 0.21
CA ALA A 186 1.56 10.72 0.33
C ALA A 186 1.21 12.13 -0.18
N HIS A 187 0.31 12.25 -1.14
CA HIS A 187 -0.17 13.52 -1.68
C HIS A 187 -1.27 14.18 -0.84
N TRP A 188 -1.89 13.46 0.10
CA TRP A 188 -3.06 13.93 0.84
C TRP A 188 -2.77 15.23 1.61
N ALA A 189 -1.60 15.35 2.23
CA ALA A 189 -1.19 16.54 2.96
C ALA A 189 -1.25 17.84 2.12
N PHE A 190 -1.19 17.74 0.79
CA PHE A 190 -1.17 18.87 -0.14
C PHE A 190 -2.51 19.06 -0.87
N THR A 191 -3.55 18.31 -0.51
CA THR A 191 -4.86 18.29 -1.16
C THR A 191 -5.98 18.61 -0.16
N PRO A 192 -7.24 18.78 -0.60
CA PRO A 192 -8.38 18.87 0.32
C PRO A 192 -8.56 17.66 1.24
N LEU A 193 -7.85 16.55 1.00
CA LEU A 193 -7.84 15.37 1.87
C LEU A 193 -6.89 15.48 3.07
N ALA A 194 -6.14 16.57 3.21
CA ALA A 194 -5.20 16.78 4.34
C ALA A 194 -5.81 16.48 5.73
N PRO A 195 -7.09 16.83 6.03
CA PRO A 195 -7.69 16.49 7.32
C PRO A 195 -7.85 14.99 7.59
N TYR A 196 -7.79 14.15 6.55
CA TYR A 196 -7.92 12.70 6.63
C TYR A 196 -6.58 11.97 6.57
N SER A 197 -5.47 12.70 6.36
CA SER A 197 -4.13 12.10 6.38
C SER A 197 -3.77 11.59 7.77
N ALA A 198 -3.13 10.44 7.82
CA ALA A 198 -2.63 9.84 9.05
C ALA A 198 -1.60 10.71 9.77
N THR A 199 -0.89 11.58 9.05
CA THR A 199 0.06 12.54 9.63
C THR A 199 -0.58 13.47 10.67
N THR A 200 -1.92 13.64 10.64
CA THR A 200 -2.64 14.51 11.57
C THR A 200 -2.94 13.86 12.94
N CYS A 201 -2.81 12.52 13.05
CA CYS A 201 -3.28 11.83 14.26
C CYS A 201 -2.55 10.54 14.61
N ALA A 202 -1.79 9.92 13.71
CA ALA A 202 -1.05 8.69 14.01
C ALA A 202 0.31 9.00 14.64
N ASP A 203 0.81 8.08 15.50
CA ASP A 203 2.17 8.17 16.07
C ASP A 203 3.23 7.90 14.99
N TYR A 204 2.95 6.92 14.12
CA TYR A 204 3.81 6.57 12.98
C TYR A 204 3.00 6.51 11.69
N THR A 205 3.44 7.22 10.66
CA THR A 205 2.82 7.21 9.33
C THR A 205 3.86 6.86 8.28
N VAL A 206 3.62 5.81 7.50
CA VAL A 206 4.52 5.36 6.42
C VAL A 206 3.94 5.78 5.07
N GLN A 207 4.71 6.50 4.26
CA GLN A 207 4.28 6.95 2.95
C GLN A 207 5.23 6.51 1.84
N SER A 208 4.68 6.10 0.68
CA SER A 208 5.43 5.86 -0.56
C SER A 208 5.29 7.08 -1.49
N LEU A 209 6.30 7.91 -1.56
CA LEU A 209 6.27 9.10 -2.43
C LEU A 209 6.13 8.73 -3.90
N HIS A 210 6.77 7.63 -4.32
CA HIS A 210 6.78 7.20 -5.72
C HIS A 210 5.43 6.72 -6.25
N LYS A 211 4.44 6.40 -5.38
CA LYS A 211 3.14 5.89 -5.85
C LYS A 211 2.27 6.98 -6.47
N THR A 212 2.22 8.14 -5.85
CA THR A 212 1.31 9.23 -6.24
C THR A 212 2.01 10.55 -6.53
N MET A 213 3.28 10.70 -6.16
CA MET A 213 4.07 11.92 -6.31
C MET A 213 5.25 11.74 -7.28
N ALA A 214 6.09 12.78 -7.41
CA ALA A 214 7.19 12.88 -8.37
C ALA A 214 8.48 12.21 -7.92
N ALA A 215 8.44 11.11 -7.17
CA ALA A 215 9.65 10.47 -6.69
C ALA A 215 10.04 9.24 -7.52
N LEU A 216 11.32 8.89 -7.51
CA LEU A 216 11.84 7.63 -8.06
C LEU A 216 11.28 6.43 -7.27
N THR A 217 11.07 5.31 -7.94
CA THR A 217 10.59 4.08 -7.31
C THR A 217 11.52 3.65 -6.18
N GLY A 218 10.96 3.40 -5.00
CA GLY A 218 11.69 3.08 -3.79
C GLY A 218 11.81 4.26 -2.81
N ALA A 219 11.47 5.48 -3.22
CA ALA A 219 11.42 6.64 -2.33
C ALA A 219 10.20 6.57 -1.40
N ALA A 220 10.44 6.64 -0.09
CA ALA A 220 9.42 6.59 0.95
C ALA A 220 9.82 7.47 2.15
N LEU A 221 8.85 7.72 3.02
CA LEU A 221 9.02 8.47 4.27
C LEU A 221 8.44 7.68 5.44
N LEU A 222 9.03 7.86 6.61
CA LEU A 222 8.42 7.56 7.90
C LEU A 222 8.25 8.87 8.65
N HIS A 223 7.01 9.23 8.95
CA HIS A 223 6.65 10.38 9.78
C HIS A 223 6.34 9.92 11.19
N MET A 224 6.65 10.78 12.16
CA MET A 224 6.48 10.50 13.58
C MET A 224 5.88 11.73 14.26
N ASN A 225 4.92 11.49 15.15
CA ASN A 225 4.36 12.48 16.07
C ASN A 225 4.64 12.07 17.52
N GLY A 226 4.85 13.06 18.40
CA GLY A 226 5.18 12.83 19.77
C GLY A 226 6.65 12.47 20.03
N PRO A 227 6.99 12.03 21.26
CA PRO A 227 8.36 11.75 21.66
C PRO A 227 8.95 10.56 20.89
N VAL A 228 10.13 10.75 20.31
CA VAL A 228 10.86 9.71 19.57
C VAL A 228 12.10 9.29 20.36
N ASP A 229 12.29 7.99 20.57
CA ASP A 229 13.57 7.46 21.05
C ASP A 229 14.59 7.47 19.91
N GLU A 230 15.41 8.51 19.86
CA GLU A 230 16.45 8.71 18.84
C GLU A 230 17.43 7.53 18.76
N ARG A 231 17.77 6.91 19.88
CA ARG A 231 18.69 5.77 19.89
C ARG A 231 18.05 4.53 19.27
N LYS A 232 16.76 4.26 19.60
CA LYS A 232 15.99 3.17 19.01
C LYS A 232 15.80 3.42 17.50
N LEU A 233 15.50 4.67 17.11
CA LEU A 233 15.37 5.05 15.69
C LEU A 233 16.66 4.79 14.91
N LEU A 234 17.81 5.33 15.35
CA LEU A 234 19.09 5.14 14.65
C LEU A 234 19.51 3.67 14.61
N LYS A 235 19.25 2.91 15.67
CA LYS A 235 19.49 1.46 15.71
C LYS A 235 18.61 0.72 14.70
N GLY A 236 17.33 1.06 14.59
CA GLY A 236 16.41 0.49 13.61
C GLY A 236 16.79 0.85 12.17
N MET A 237 17.16 2.10 11.93
CA MET A 237 17.68 2.54 10.62
C MET A 237 18.92 1.73 10.22
N GLY A 238 19.89 1.56 11.12
CA GLY A 238 21.08 0.75 10.88
C GLY A 238 20.79 -0.74 10.64
N LEU A 239 19.65 -1.25 11.15
CA LEU A 239 19.23 -2.64 10.96
C LEU A 239 18.53 -2.85 9.61
N PHE A 240 17.70 -1.90 9.17
CA PHE A 240 16.80 -2.10 8.03
C PHE A 240 17.23 -1.36 6.76
N LEU A 241 18.08 -0.34 6.87
CA LEU A 241 18.57 0.41 5.71
C LEU A 241 19.98 -0.05 5.30
N SER A 242 20.33 0.21 4.04
CA SER A 242 21.69 0.03 3.55
C SER A 242 22.64 1.03 4.20
N THR A 243 23.89 0.64 4.42
CA THR A 243 24.97 1.55 4.81
C THR A 243 25.39 2.51 3.70
N SER A 244 25.00 2.23 2.45
CA SER A 244 25.18 3.09 1.27
C SER A 244 23.80 3.37 0.67
N PRO A 245 22.98 4.27 1.28
CA PRO A 245 21.67 4.62 0.76
C PRO A 245 21.80 5.42 -0.53
N SER A 246 20.87 5.24 -1.45
CA SER A 246 20.87 5.99 -2.72
C SER A 246 20.55 7.48 -2.48
N TYR A 247 21.50 8.34 -2.80
CA TYR A 247 21.31 9.80 -2.75
C TYR A 247 20.29 10.25 -3.79
N LEU A 248 20.25 9.65 -4.96
CA LEU A 248 19.23 9.96 -5.97
C LEU A 248 17.81 9.68 -5.47
N LEU A 249 17.61 8.64 -4.67
CA LEU A 249 16.30 8.38 -4.05
C LEU A 249 15.96 9.43 -2.98
N MET A 250 16.93 9.87 -2.19
CA MET A 250 16.74 10.95 -1.19
C MET A 250 16.44 12.28 -1.87
N LEU A 251 17.21 12.68 -2.88
CA LEU A 251 16.95 13.87 -3.69
C LEU A 251 15.58 13.82 -4.36
N SER A 252 15.19 12.66 -4.91
CA SER A 252 13.87 12.52 -5.50
C SER A 252 12.74 12.64 -4.48
N SER A 253 12.99 12.27 -3.22
CA SER A 253 12.01 12.46 -2.13
C SER A 253 11.83 13.93 -1.78
N GLU A 254 12.91 14.65 -1.63
CA GLU A 254 12.91 16.10 -1.39
C GLU A 254 12.23 16.85 -2.55
N TYR A 255 12.62 16.54 -3.79
CA TYR A 255 11.97 17.08 -4.99
C TYR A 255 10.47 16.82 -5.02
N ALA A 256 10.05 15.59 -4.71
CA ALA A 256 8.64 15.20 -4.74
C ALA A 256 7.80 15.99 -3.74
N VAL A 257 8.33 16.24 -2.54
CA VAL A 257 7.64 17.04 -1.50
C VAL A 257 7.54 18.50 -1.96
N ALA A 258 8.62 19.10 -2.45
CA ALA A 258 8.60 20.46 -2.96
C ALA A 258 7.64 20.62 -4.15
N ALA A 259 7.68 19.70 -5.11
CA ALA A 259 6.78 19.68 -6.26
C ALA A 259 5.32 19.49 -5.85
N GLY A 260 5.03 18.58 -4.90
CA GLY A 260 3.69 18.32 -4.38
C GLY A 260 3.07 19.54 -3.70
N LYS A 261 3.87 20.28 -2.93
CA LYS A 261 3.47 21.53 -2.28
C LYS A 261 3.18 22.66 -3.30
N ALA A 262 3.92 22.70 -4.40
CA ALA A 262 3.77 23.73 -5.44
C ALA A 262 2.68 23.42 -6.47
N PHE A 263 2.23 22.15 -6.57
CA PHE A 263 1.30 21.72 -7.61
C PHE A 263 -0.14 22.17 -7.33
N ASP A 264 -0.86 22.63 -8.36
CA ASP A 264 -2.30 22.90 -8.27
C ASP A 264 -3.10 21.60 -8.45
N TRP A 265 -3.42 20.94 -7.35
CA TRP A 265 -4.17 19.68 -7.31
C TRP A 265 -5.60 19.77 -7.89
N ARG A 266 -6.16 20.99 -8.03
CA ARG A 266 -7.48 21.20 -8.66
C ARG A 266 -7.49 20.78 -10.13
N LYS A 267 -6.33 20.82 -10.80
CA LYS A 267 -6.17 20.30 -12.16
C LYS A 267 -6.55 18.82 -12.24
N LEU A 268 -6.11 17.99 -11.29
CA LEU A 268 -6.45 16.57 -11.28
C LEU A 268 -7.93 16.33 -10.95
N LEU A 269 -8.51 17.16 -10.11
CA LEU A 269 -9.96 17.12 -9.85
C LEU A 269 -10.76 17.43 -11.12
N SER A 270 -10.31 18.34 -11.98
CA SER A 270 -10.95 18.59 -13.27
C SER A 270 -10.84 17.41 -14.22
N TYR A 271 -9.69 16.71 -14.25
CA TYR A 271 -9.53 15.48 -15.01
C TYR A 271 -10.47 14.37 -14.52
N ARG A 272 -10.53 14.18 -13.19
CA ARG A 272 -11.44 13.21 -12.58
C ARG A 272 -12.89 13.49 -12.96
N LYS A 273 -13.34 14.74 -12.83
CA LYS A 273 -14.69 15.16 -13.21
C LYS A 273 -14.97 14.89 -14.70
N HIS A 274 -14.03 15.22 -15.58
CA HIS A 274 -14.18 14.97 -17.01
C HIS A 274 -14.30 13.49 -17.33
N MET A 275 -13.56 12.63 -16.64
CA MET A 275 -13.68 11.17 -16.78
C MET A 275 -15.05 10.68 -16.33
N GLU A 276 -15.55 11.13 -15.18
CA GLU A 276 -16.87 10.77 -14.64
C GLU A 276 -18.01 11.21 -15.56
N GLU A 277 -17.96 12.41 -16.12
CA GLU A 277 -18.96 12.94 -17.06
C GLU A 277 -18.92 12.20 -18.41
N SER A 278 -17.78 11.66 -18.78
CA SER A 278 -17.58 11.01 -20.09
C SER A 278 -17.82 9.51 -20.09
N LEU A 279 -17.80 8.87 -18.92
CA LEU A 279 -17.84 7.43 -18.75
C LEU A 279 -18.90 7.04 -17.72
N PRO A 280 -19.74 6.03 -17.99
CA PRO A 280 -20.61 5.45 -16.98
C PRO A 280 -19.72 4.69 -15.99
N THR A 281 -19.43 5.29 -14.84
CA THR A 281 -18.54 4.71 -13.85
C THR A 281 -19.23 4.62 -12.50
N ILE A 282 -18.89 3.60 -11.73
CA ILE A 282 -19.22 3.52 -10.33
C ILE A 282 -18.16 4.30 -9.57
N ASP A 283 -18.53 5.32 -8.82
CA ASP A 283 -17.65 5.94 -7.82
C ASP A 283 -17.63 5.05 -6.58
N VAL A 284 -16.89 3.96 -6.68
CA VAL A 284 -16.85 2.89 -5.68
C VAL A 284 -16.46 3.40 -4.28
N ALA A 285 -15.71 4.49 -4.22
CA ALA A 285 -15.29 5.02 -2.93
C ALA A 285 -16.43 5.69 -2.15
N LYS A 286 -17.39 6.31 -2.83
CA LYS A 286 -18.58 6.90 -2.20
C LYS A 286 -19.65 5.87 -1.81
N GLU A 287 -19.58 4.68 -2.36
CA GLU A 287 -20.61 3.65 -2.20
C GLU A 287 -20.32 2.67 -1.05
N ARG A 288 -19.13 2.72 -0.42
CA ARG A 288 -18.71 1.78 0.65
C ARG A 288 -19.32 2.01 2.04
N GLY A 289 -20.38 2.82 2.14
CA GLY A 289 -21.02 3.10 3.43
C GLY A 289 -20.22 4.04 4.34
N ASN A 290 -20.60 4.08 5.64
CA ASN A 290 -20.16 5.10 6.59
C ASN A 290 -18.82 4.82 7.29
N LEU A 291 -18.20 3.68 7.06
CA LEU A 291 -16.88 3.34 7.64
C LEU A 291 -15.72 3.95 6.84
N ILE A 292 -15.98 4.37 5.59
CA ILE A 292 -15.05 5.14 4.77
C ILE A 292 -15.34 6.62 4.94
N ALA A 293 -14.37 7.36 5.49
CA ALA A 293 -14.50 8.80 5.78
C ALA A 293 -14.34 9.68 4.55
N CYS A 294 -13.50 9.25 3.59
CA CYS A 294 -13.24 10.00 2.36
C CYS A 294 -12.81 9.05 1.24
N ALA A 295 -12.89 9.57 0.02
CA ALA A 295 -12.45 8.91 -1.20
C ALA A 295 -11.32 9.70 -1.86
N ASP A 296 -10.26 9.02 -2.25
CA ASP A 296 -9.16 9.63 -3.01
C ASP A 296 -9.57 9.85 -4.47
N PRO A 297 -9.74 11.09 -4.93
CA PRO A 297 -10.16 11.38 -6.30
C PRO A 297 -9.08 11.04 -7.34
N MET A 298 -7.84 10.77 -6.91
CA MET A 298 -6.76 10.32 -7.81
C MET A 298 -6.88 8.84 -8.17
N LYS A 299 -7.69 8.09 -7.44
CA LYS A 299 -8.01 6.67 -7.69
C LYS A 299 -9.30 6.56 -8.49
N PHE A 300 -9.18 6.27 -9.77
CA PHE A 300 -10.33 6.03 -10.63
C PHE A 300 -10.56 4.53 -10.76
N LEU A 301 -11.40 4.00 -9.87
CA LEU A 301 -11.83 2.61 -9.88
C LEU A 301 -13.12 2.49 -10.67
N PHE A 302 -13.18 1.57 -11.61
CA PHE A 302 -14.33 1.45 -12.50
C PHE A 302 -14.56 0.00 -12.95
N HIS A 303 -15.78 -0.27 -13.39
CA HIS A 303 -16.19 -1.49 -14.09
C HIS A 303 -16.63 -1.16 -15.51
N VAL A 304 -16.30 -2.05 -16.44
CA VAL A 304 -16.77 -1.98 -17.85
C VAL A 304 -17.72 -3.15 -18.07
N PRO A 305 -19.03 -2.91 -18.35
CA PRO A 305 -20.01 -3.97 -18.59
C PRO A 305 -19.55 -5.01 -19.61
N GLY A 306 -19.76 -6.28 -19.30
CA GLY A 306 -19.37 -7.39 -20.15
C GLY A 306 -17.88 -7.73 -20.18
N TYR A 307 -17.05 -7.07 -19.37
CA TYR A 307 -15.61 -7.34 -19.30
C TYR A 307 -15.14 -7.54 -17.85
N ARG A 308 -14.21 -8.45 -17.67
CA ARG A 308 -13.41 -8.51 -16.46
C ARG A 308 -12.43 -7.34 -16.42
N GLY A 309 -12.09 -6.83 -15.22
CA GLY A 309 -11.11 -5.75 -15.08
C GLY A 309 -9.74 -6.10 -15.67
N ASP A 310 -9.27 -7.35 -15.51
CA ASP A 310 -8.00 -7.81 -16.05
C ASP A 310 -8.01 -7.90 -17.60
N GLU A 311 -9.16 -8.14 -18.23
CA GLU A 311 -9.32 -8.06 -19.68
C GLU A 311 -9.27 -6.61 -20.17
N VAL A 312 -9.92 -5.68 -19.45
CA VAL A 312 -9.88 -4.25 -19.77
C VAL A 312 -8.43 -3.74 -19.73
N VAL A 313 -7.66 -4.11 -18.69
CA VAL A 313 -6.23 -3.76 -18.59
C VAL A 313 -5.46 -4.26 -19.82
N SER A 314 -5.68 -5.49 -20.23
CA SER A 314 -4.98 -6.11 -21.37
C SER A 314 -5.32 -5.41 -22.68
N LEU A 315 -6.61 -5.18 -22.96
CA LEU A 315 -7.10 -4.51 -24.17
C LEU A 315 -6.64 -3.07 -24.29
N LEU A 316 -6.56 -2.34 -23.17
CA LEU A 316 -6.05 -0.97 -23.16
C LEU A 316 -4.52 -0.93 -23.31
N ALA A 317 -3.80 -1.90 -22.77
CA ALA A 317 -2.35 -2.01 -22.93
C ALA A 317 -1.94 -2.21 -24.40
N GLU A 318 -2.72 -2.94 -25.19
CA GLU A 318 -2.53 -3.09 -26.65
C GLU A 318 -2.63 -1.75 -27.39
N LYS A 319 -3.39 -0.79 -26.83
CA LYS A 319 -3.54 0.58 -27.34
C LYS A 319 -2.52 1.57 -26.74
N GLY A 320 -1.55 1.07 -25.95
CA GLY A 320 -0.55 1.88 -25.24
C GLY A 320 -1.14 2.72 -24.12
N ILE A 321 -2.19 2.23 -23.43
CA ILE A 321 -2.81 2.81 -22.25
C ILE A 321 -2.61 1.83 -21.10
N TYR A 322 -1.83 2.23 -20.09
CA TYR A 322 -1.41 1.35 -19.00
C TYR A 322 -2.15 1.71 -17.72
N LEU A 323 -2.97 0.80 -17.22
CA LEU A 323 -3.69 0.92 -15.96
C LEU A 323 -2.87 0.30 -14.82
N GLU A 324 -3.21 0.63 -13.59
CA GLU A 324 -2.54 0.11 -12.39
C GLU A 324 -2.82 -1.37 -12.19
N MET A 325 -4.07 -1.76 -12.24
CA MET A 325 -4.48 -3.15 -12.07
C MET A 325 -5.85 -3.42 -12.67
N GLY A 326 -6.16 -4.70 -12.86
CA GLY A 326 -7.49 -5.22 -13.06
C GLY A 326 -7.65 -6.55 -12.34
N ASP A 327 -8.81 -6.74 -11.70
CA ASP A 327 -9.20 -7.99 -11.09
C ASP A 327 -10.34 -8.69 -11.88
N ALA A 328 -11.11 -9.54 -11.22
CA ALA A 328 -12.24 -10.23 -11.83
C ALA A 328 -13.37 -9.28 -12.25
N TYR A 329 -13.42 -8.07 -11.71
CA TYR A 329 -14.53 -7.13 -11.93
C TYR A 329 -14.04 -5.70 -12.20
N TYR A 330 -13.16 -5.16 -11.37
CA TYR A 330 -12.71 -3.77 -11.43
C TYR A 330 -11.42 -3.60 -12.23
N ALA A 331 -11.27 -2.41 -12.83
CA ALA A 331 -9.98 -1.86 -13.26
C ALA A 331 -9.70 -0.55 -12.52
N LEU A 332 -8.43 -0.28 -12.24
CA LEU A 332 -7.97 0.89 -11.50
C LEU A 332 -7.01 1.72 -12.33
N ALA A 333 -7.32 3.01 -12.50
CA ALA A 333 -6.41 4.01 -13.01
C ALA A 333 -5.99 4.96 -11.87
N ILE A 334 -4.70 5.29 -11.78
CA ILE A 334 -4.16 6.24 -10.81
C ILE A 334 -3.73 7.50 -11.55
N LEU A 335 -4.37 8.62 -11.21
CA LEU A 335 -3.97 9.96 -11.65
C LEU A 335 -2.79 10.47 -10.84
N SER A 336 -1.96 11.27 -11.46
CA SER A 336 -0.87 12.00 -10.81
C SER A 336 -0.66 13.37 -11.47
N PRO A 337 0.13 14.28 -10.86
CA PRO A 337 0.46 15.58 -11.45
C PRO A 337 1.06 15.53 -12.86
N TYR A 338 1.59 14.38 -13.26
CA TYR A 338 2.29 14.18 -14.54
C TYR A 338 1.44 13.52 -15.63
N ASN A 339 0.15 13.25 -15.37
CA ASN A 339 -0.78 12.97 -16.44
C ASN A 339 -1.13 14.25 -17.21
N SER A 340 -1.23 14.12 -18.53
CA SER A 340 -1.67 15.19 -19.43
C SER A 340 -3.15 15.04 -19.75
N GLU A 341 -3.76 16.10 -20.28
CA GLU A 341 -5.11 16.06 -20.85
C GLU A 341 -5.22 15.01 -21.97
N GLU A 342 -4.20 14.90 -22.82
CA GLU A 342 -4.17 13.87 -23.88
C GLU A 342 -4.17 12.45 -23.32
N ASP A 343 -3.53 12.17 -22.16
CA ASP A 343 -3.64 10.86 -21.52
C ASP A 343 -5.07 10.56 -21.10
N VAL A 344 -5.74 11.54 -20.49
CA VAL A 344 -7.15 11.42 -20.04
C VAL A 344 -8.05 11.16 -21.24
N GLU A 345 -7.89 11.91 -22.32
CA GLU A 345 -8.65 11.72 -23.57
C GLU A 345 -8.39 10.35 -24.20
N ARG A 346 -7.13 9.87 -24.19
CA ARG A 346 -6.80 8.52 -24.66
C ARG A 346 -7.52 7.45 -23.85
N LEU A 347 -7.54 7.59 -22.52
CA LEU A 347 -8.24 6.65 -21.64
C LEU A 347 -9.74 6.66 -21.90
N ILE A 348 -10.37 7.85 -22.00
CA ILE A 348 -11.79 8.00 -22.28
C ILE A 348 -12.15 7.35 -23.63
N ARG A 349 -11.38 7.66 -24.69
CA ARG A 349 -11.62 7.02 -26.02
C ARG A 349 -11.43 5.52 -25.98
N GLY A 350 -10.40 5.04 -25.26
CA GLY A 350 -10.13 3.62 -25.12
C GLY A 350 -11.24 2.87 -24.42
N LEU A 351 -11.79 3.44 -23.33
CA LEU A 351 -12.91 2.85 -22.58
C LEU A 351 -14.23 2.95 -23.33
N LYS A 352 -14.54 4.07 -24.00
CA LYS A 352 -15.75 4.20 -24.82
C LYS A 352 -15.84 3.12 -25.90
N ALA A 353 -14.73 2.74 -26.48
CA ALA A 353 -14.68 1.68 -27.49
C ALA A 353 -14.97 0.27 -26.92
N LEU A 354 -15.04 0.10 -25.59
CA LEU A 354 -15.39 -1.16 -24.94
C LEU A 354 -16.84 -1.19 -24.44
N LEU A 355 -17.58 -0.06 -24.45
CA LEU A 355 -18.92 0.04 -23.88
C LEU A 355 -20.05 -0.54 -24.78
N GLU A 356 -19.71 -1.27 -25.83
CA GLU A 356 -20.70 -1.83 -26.79
C GLU A 356 -21.31 -3.15 -26.33
N ARG A 357 -20.87 -3.75 -25.22
CA ARG A 357 -21.43 -5.01 -24.71
C ARG A 357 -22.62 -4.74 -23.77
N GLU A 358 -23.70 -5.49 -23.94
CA GLU A 358 -24.93 -5.34 -23.14
C GLU A 358 -24.96 -6.26 -21.90
N GLU A 359 -24.14 -7.31 -21.84
CA GLU A 359 -24.12 -8.24 -20.71
C GLU A 359 -23.29 -7.64 -19.56
N ASP A 360 -23.89 -7.58 -18.37
CA ASP A 360 -23.24 -7.10 -17.17
C ASP A 360 -22.99 -8.24 -16.17
N MET A 361 -21.87 -8.14 -15.45
CA MET A 361 -21.52 -9.05 -14.37
C MET A 361 -21.85 -8.38 -13.02
N ALA A 362 -22.31 -9.16 -12.07
CA ALA A 362 -22.47 -8.66 -10.72
C ALA A 362 -21.09 -8.50 -10.05
N PRO A 363 -20.93 -7.50 -9.16
CA PRO A 363 -19.71 -7.38 -8.36
C PRO A 363 -19.47 -8.65 -7.54
N PRO A 364 -18.19 -8.96 -7.23
CA PRO A 364 -17.87 -10.17 -6.49
C PRO A 364 -18.55 -10.12 -5.11
N LYS A 365 -19.35 -11.13 -4.81
CA LYS A 365 -19.89 -11.33 -3.48
C LYS A 365 -18.90 -12.19 -2.68
N GLY A 366 -18.32 -11.65 -1.66
CA GLY A 366 -17.37 -12.38 -0.83
C GLY A 366 -17.07 -11.65 0.47
N ALA A 367 -16.61 -12.40 1.43
CA ALA A 367 -15.96 -11.88 2.63
C ALA A 367 -14.48 -12.24 2.54
N TYR A 368 -13.62 -11.53 3.24
CA TYR A 368 -12.27 -12.04 3.48
C TYR A 368 -12.39 -13.39 4.19
N PRO A 369 -11.68 -14.44 3.73
CA PRO A 369 -11.74 -15.73 4.37
C PRO A 369 -11.40 -15.60 5.85
N LYS A 370 -12.22 -16.21 6.70
CA LYS A 370 -11.90 -16.34 8.12
C LYS A 370 -10.79 -17.38 8.25
N THR A 371 -9.71 -16.99 8.87
CA THR A 371 -8.55 -17.84 9.15
C THR A 371 -8.39 -17.99 10.66
N GLU A 372 -7.77 -19.09 11.08
CA GLU A 372 -7.39 -19.36 12.46
C GLU A 372 -5.87 -19.39 12.54
N ALA A 373 -5.28 -18.53 13.37
CA ALA A 373 -3.87 -18.58 13.68
C ALA A 373 -3.58 -19.78 14.59
N VAL A 374 -2.76 -20.71 14.10
CA VAL A 374 -2.33 -21.92 14.83
C VAL A 374 -0.94 -21.70 15.44
N TYR A 375 -0.09 -20.97 14.72
CA TYR A 375 1.26 -20.60 15.12
C TYR A 375 1.45 -19.10 14.89
N SER A 376 2.38 -18.48 15.62
CA SER A 376 2.83 -17.13 15.28
C SER A 376 3.47 -17.13 13.88
N PRO A 377 3.48 -16.00 13.17
CA PRO A 377 4.10 -15.90 11.84
C PRO A 377 5.57 -16.35 11.85
N ARG A 378 6.32 -16.00 12.90
CA ARG A 378 7.73 -16.36 13.03
C ARG A 378 7.93 -17.85 13.28
N GLU A 379 7.15 -18.48 14.15
CA GLU A 379 7.23 -19.92 14.37
C GLU A 379 6.97 -20.66 13.08
N ALA A 380 5.86 -20.35 12.40
CA ALA A 380 5.47 -20.99 11.15
C ALA A 380 6.55 -20.86 10.05
N PHE A 381 7.20 -19.70 9.95
CA PHE A 381 8.23 -19.44 8.94
C PHE A 381 9.47 -20.35 9.08
N PHE A 382 9.83 -20.75 10.30
CA PHE A 382 11.01 -21.58 10.56
C PHE A 382 10.71 -23.07 10.74
N MET A 383 9.44 -23.49 10.64
CA MET A 383 9.07 -24.91 10.71
C MET A 383 9.43 -25.67 9.42
N GLU A 384 9.55 -27.01 9.52
CA GLU A 384 9.68 -27.87 8.33
C GLU A 384 8.42 -27.77 7.47
N THR A 385 8.62 -27.71 6.16
CA THR A 385 7.54 -27.51 5.19
C THR A 385 7.44 -28.64 4.19
N GLU A 386 6.29 -28.76 3.55
CA GLU A 386 6.06 -29.59 2.38
C GLU A 386 5.14 -28.87 1.36
N ARG A 387 5.21 -29.26 0.09
CA ARG A 387 4.32 -28.72 -0.95
C ARG A 387 3.22 -29.69 -1.29
N LEU A 388 1.99 -29.25 -1.21
CA LEU A 388 0.80 -30.04 -1.51
C LEU A 388 -0.02 -29.39 -2.64
N PRO A 389 -0.78 -30.18 -3.43
CA PRO A 389 -1.84 -29.63 -4.26
C PRO A 389 -2.78 -28.78 -3.39
N LEU A 390 -3.26 -27.64 -3.90
CA LEU A 390 -4.06 -26.69 -3.13
C LEU A 390 -5.27 -27.34 -2.41
N ARG A 391 -5.96 -28.28 -3.08
CA ARG A 391 -7.13 -28.98 -2.52
C ARG A 391 -6.76 -29.95 -1.40
N ASP A 392 -5.56 -30.52 -1.46
CA ASP A 392 -5.05 -31.42 -0.42
C ASP A 392 -4.52 -30.66 0.81
N ALA A 393 -4.37 -29.32 0.68
CA ALA A 393 -3.92 -28.45 1.76
C ALA A 393 -5.06 -28.02 2.71
N LYS A 394 -6.29 -28.46 2.50
CA LYS A 394 -7.41 -28.18 3.40
C LYS A 394 -7.07 -28.61 4.83
N ASP A 395 -7.40 -27.75 5.79
CA ASP A 395 -7.14 -27.91 7.23
C ASP A 395 -5.65 -27.99 7.64
N ARG A 396 -4.74 -27.85 6.67
CA ARG A 396 -3.30 -27.70 6.92
C ARG A 396 -2.98 -26.24 7.29
N VAL A 397 -1.81 -26.03 7.84
CA VAL A 397 -1.33 -24.70 8.24
C VAL A 397 -0.40 -24.13 7.17
N ALA A 398 -0.65 -22.91 6.73
CA ALA A 398 0.14 -22.23 5.73
C ALA A 398 1.55 -21.92 6.26
N ALA A 399 2.56 -22.24 5.45
CA ALA A 399 3.97 -21.91 5.70
C ALA A 399 4.45 -20.75 4.83
N GLU A 400 3.59 -20.24 3.96
CA GLU A 400 3.82 -19.07 3.09
C GLU A 400 2.55 -18.23 2.98
N ASN A 401 2.73 -16.94 2.65
CA ASN A 401 1.60 -16.08 2.31
C ASN A 401 1.04 -16.48 0.95
N LEU A 402 -0.27 -16.74 0.88
CA LEU A 402 -0.97 -16.87 -0.40
C LEU A 402 -1.59 -15.51 -0.75
N THR A 403 -0.95 -14.81 -1.68
CA THR A 403 -1.20 -13.39 -1.90
C THR A 403 -1.48 -13.10 -3.36
N PRO A 404 -2.71 -12.70 -3.74
CA PRO A 404 -2.97 -12.10 -5.05
C PRO A 404 -2.10 -10.86 -5.26
N TYR A 405 -1.50 -10.73 -6.43
CA TYR A 405 -0.65 -9.59 -6.73
C TYR A 405 -0.91 -9.04 -8.13
N PRO A 406 -1.31 -7.75 -8.27
CA PRO A 406 -1.72 -6.79 -7.21
C PRO A 406 -3.00 -7.23 -6.48
N PRO A 407 -3.35 -6.70 -5.31
CA PRO A 407 -2.76 -5.58 -4.58
C PRO A 407 -1.68 -5.97 -3.55
N GLY A 408 -1.35 -7.24 -3.36
CA GLY A 408 -0.37 -7.67 -2.36
C GLY A 408 -0.95 -7.82 -0.95
N ILE A 409 -2.23 -8.19 -0.85
CA ILE A 409 -2.97 -8.48 0.38
C ILE A 409 -3.10 -9.99 0.51
N PRO A 410 -2.53 -10.63 1.56
CA PRO A 410 -2.61 -12.08 1.73
C PRO A 410 -4.04 -12.57 2.00
N ILE A 411 -4.46 -13.62 1.30
CA ILE A 411 -5.68 -14.38 1.60
C ILE A 411 -5.47 -15.22 2.87
N VAL A 412 -4.31 -15.85 3.01
CA VAL A 412 -3.84 -16.57 4.19
C VAL A 412 -2.37 -16.26 4.41
N THR A 413 -1.93 -16.18 5.65
CA THR A 413 -0.54 -15.89 6.02
C THR A 413 0.10 -17.02 6.82
N TYR A 414 1.40 -16.88 7.08
CA TYR A 414 2.19 -17.81 7.89
C TYR A 414 1.49 -18.19 9.18
N GLY A 415 1.36 -19.48 9.46
CA GLY A 415 0.80 -20.01 10.70
C GLY A 415 -0.73 -20.09 10.74
N GLU A 416 -1.43 -19.63 9.70
CA GLU A 416 -2.87 -19.70 9.61
C GLU A 416 -3.35 -21.00 8.95
N ARG A 417 -4.54 -21.46 9.35
CA ARG A 417 -5.17 -22.64 8.77
C ARG A 417 -5.77 -22.35 7.40
N ILE A 418 -5.50 -23.22 6.44
CA ILE A 418 -6.06 -23.17 5.08
C ILE A 418 -7.47 -23.76 5.12
N THR A 419 -8.49 -22.91 5.03
CA THR A 419 -9.89 -23.29 5.01
C THR A 419 -10.40 -23.54 3.58
N GLU A 420 -11.60 -24.09 3.45
CA GLU A 420 -12.28 -24.23 2.15
C GLU A 420 -12.53 -22.85 1.49
N GLU A 421 -12.74 -21.79 2.29
CA GLU A 421 -12.90 -20.42 1.80
C GLU A 421 -11.59 -19.89 1.23
N VAL A 422 -10.46 -20.16 1.89
CA VAL A 422 -9.11 -19.82 1.39
C VAL A 422 -8.85 -20.51 0.05
N ILE A 423 -9.14 -21.81 -0.07
CA ILE A 423 -8.95 -22.57 -1.31
C ILE A 423 -9.73 -21.92 -2.46
N ARG A 424 -11.02 -21.61 -2.25
CA ARG A 424 -11.86 -20.96 -3.28
C ARG A 424 -11.35 -19.57 -3.67
N ALA A 425 -10.88 -18.78 -2.70
CA ALA A 425 -10.33 -17.45 -2.96
C ALA A 425 -9.02 -17.52 -3.77
N VAL A 426 -8.15 -18.49 -3.49
CA VAL A 426 -6.90 -18.72 -4.24
C VAL A 426 -7.19 -19.22 -5.66
N GLU A 427 -8.12 -20.18 -5.83
CA GLU A 427 -8.54 -20.69 -7.17
C GLU A 427 -9.12 -19.57 -8.04
N GLY A 428 -9.78 -18.58 -7.44
CA GLY A 428 -10.33 -17.40 -8.12
C GLY A 428 -9.28 -16.39 -8.57
N SER A 429 -8.03 -16.50 -8.09
CA SER A 429 -6.94 -15.57 -8.37
C SER A 429 -6.07 -16.07 -9.52
N LYS A 430 -5.86 -15.26 -10.56
CA LYS A 430 -5.01 -15.65 -11.72
C LYS A 430 -3.52 -15.68 -11.36
N ASN A 431 -3.08 -14.78 -10.47
CA ASN A 431 -1.67 -14.62 -10.07
C ASN A 431 -1.59 -14.49 -8.55
N ALA A 432 -1.34 -15.58 -7.84
CA ALA A 432 -1.11 -15.55 -6.40
C ALA A 432 0.34 -15.94 -6.09
N ILE A 433 1.05 -15.07 -5.38
CA ILE A 433 2.36 -15.40 -4.77
C ILE A 433 2.11 -16.52 -3.77
N GLY A 434 3.01 -17.49 -3.71
CA GLY A 434 2.88 -18.69 -2.84
C GLY A 434 2.02 -19.81 -3.45
N PHE A 435 1.42 -19.58 -4.63
CA PHE A 435 0.67 -20.60 -5.38
C PHE A 435 1.29 -20.80 -6.77
N GLU A 436 1.98 -21.91 -6.95
CA GLU A 436 2.70 -22.24 -8.17
C GLU A 436 2.45 -23.70 -8.57
N ASP A 437 2.23 -23.97 -9.84
CA ASP A 437 1.98 -25.31 -10.39
C ASP A 437 0.84 -26.06 -9.67
N GLY A 438 -0.19 -25.33 -9.22
CA GLY A 438 -1.33 -25.89 -8.51
C GLY A 438 -1.04 -26.31 -7.06
N LYS A 439 0.11 -25.92 -6.51
CA LYS A 439 0.59 -26.31 -5.18
C LYS A 439 0.83 -25.09 -4.28
N VAL A 440 0.69 -25.36 -2.98
CA VAL A 440 0.98 -24.42 -1.88
C VAL A 440 1.94 -25.05 -0.88
N THR A 441 2.65 -24.21 -0.13
CA THR A 441 3.57 -24.65 0.92
C THR A 441 2.86 -24.64 2.26
N VAL A 442 2.88 -25.77 2.95
CA VAL A 442 2.28 -25.96 4.27
C VAL A 442 3.31 -26.47 5.27
N ILE A 443 3.03 -26.26 6.56
CA ILE A 443 3.82 -26.84 7.64
C ILE A 443 3.64 -28.35 7.59
N LYS A 444 4.78 -29.06 7.62
CA LYS A 444 4.81 -30.53 7.65
C LYS A 444 4.19 -31.04 8.96
N SER A 445 3.21 -31.92 8.86
CA SER A 445 2.62 -32.54 10.06
C SER A 445 3.70 -33.33 10.80
N ALA A 446 3.83 -33.08 12.09
CA ALA A 446 4.55 -34.02 12.94
C ALA A 446 3.74 -35.32 12.98
N TRP A 447 4.32 -36.43 12.52
CA TRP A 447 3.76 -37.76 12.63
C TRP A 447 3.76 -38.21 14.09
#